data_9a370c5d351618d44a1d970f94af6dcd
#
_entry.id   9a370c5d351618d44a1d970f94af6dcd
#
_cell.length_a   1.000
_cell.length_b   1.000
_cell.length_c   1.000
_cell.angle_alpha   90.00
_cell.angle_beta   90.00
_cell.angle_gamma   90.00
#
_symmetry.space_group_name_H-M   'P 1'
#
loop_
_entity.id
_entity.type
_entity.pdbx_description
1 polymer ?
#
loop_
_entity_poly.entity_id
_entity_poly.type
_entity_poly.pdbx_seq_one_letter_code
_entity_poly.pdbx_strand_id
1 'polypeptide(L)'
;MRTLVVIATYNEIENLPRLVKAVLELTLDIDVLVIDDQSPDGTGRWAREYATQDHRLQLIERPGKLGLGTASITGLKYAVTHRYDCVVTMDADFSHDPKYIP
;
A
#
# COMPACT_ATOMS: atom_id res chain seq x y z
N MET A 1 -16.68 -8.93 -0.04
CA MET A 1 -16.37 -7.54 0.35
C MET A 1 -14.99 -7.18 -0.17
N ARG A 2 -14.90 -6.09 -0.92
CA ARG A 2 -13.63 -5.62 -1.49
C ARG A 2 -12.93 -4.72 -0.48
N THR A 3 -11.71 -5.09 -0.12
CA THR A 3 -10.91 -4.34 0.84
C THR A 3 -9.69 -3.75 0.15
N LEU A 4 -9.41 -2.48 0.42
CA LEU A 4 -8.18 -1.82 -0.01
C LEU A 4 -7.27 -1.63 1.20
N VAL A 5 -6.05 -2.14 1.11
CA VAL A 5 -5.01 -1.89 2.10
C VAL A 5 -4.12 -0.79 1.57
N VAL A 6 -4.05 0.32 2.28
CA VAL A 6 -3.25 1.49 1.91
C VAL A 6 -1.96 1.48 2.73
N ILE A 7 -0.83 1.46 2.05
CA ILE A 7 0.48 1.44 2.69
C ILE A 7 1.25 2.69 2.25
N ALA A 8 1.50 3.59 3.20
CA ALA A 8 2.33 4.77 2.94
C ALA A 8 3.80 4.40 3.15
N THR A 9 4.67 4.79 2.21
CA THR A 9 6.08 4.41 2.25
C THR A 9 7.00 5.59 2.05
N TYR A 10 8.12 5.54 2.78
CA TYR A 10 9.31 6.34 2.52
C TYR A 10 10.52 5.55 3.01
N ASN A 11 11.40 5.13 2.07
CA ASN A 11 12.60 4.32 2.39
C ASN A 11 12.27 3.01 3.10
N GLU A 12 11.32 2.24 2.53
CA GLU A 12 10.85 0.99 3.12
C GLU A 12 11.14 -0.24 2.26
N ILE A 13 12.20 -0.18 1.42
CA ILE A 13 12.50 -1.29 0.50
C ILE A 13 12.78 -2.61 1.23
N GLU A 14 13.30 -2.55 2.47
CA GLU A 14 13.58 -3.76 3.23
C GLU A 14 12.32 -4.45 3.72
N ASN A 15 11.27 -3.69 4.03
CA ASN A 15 10.05 -4.23 4.65
C ASN A 15 8.90 -4.35 3.68
N LEU A 16 8.75 -3.43 2.73
CA LEU A 16 7.59 -3.38 1.86
C LEU A 16 7.36 -4.67 1.07
N PRO A 17 8.37 -5.28 0.43
CA PRO A 17 8.13 -6.52 -0.32
C PRO A 17 7.54 -7.63 0.54
N ARG A 18 8.04 -7.79 1.78
CA ARG A 18 7.54 -8.82 2.67
C ARG A 18 6.12 -8.52 3.13
N LEU A 19 5.84 -7.25 3.43
CA LEU A 19 4.51 -6.84 3.89
C LEU A 19 3.46 -7.04 2.79
N VAL A 20 3.77 -6.61 1.56
CA VAL A 20 2.86 -6.78 0.43
C VAL A 20 2.55 -8.25 0.21
N LYS A 21 3.58 -9.11 0.21
CA LYS A 21 3.38 -10.53 0.02
C LYS A 21 2.52 -11.13 1.13
N ALA A 22 2.77 -10.74 2.38
CA ALA A 22 1.99 -11.24 3.51
C ALA A 22 0.51 -10.83 3.41
N VAL A 23 0.23 -9.59 2.99
CA VAL A 23 -1.14 -9.11 2.82
C VAL A 23 -1.83 -9.85 1.68
N LEU A 24 -1.16 -10.01 0.54
CA LEU A 24 -1.77 -10.65 -0.64
C LEU A 24 -1.94 -12.16 -0.47
N GLU A 25 -1.25 -12.79 0.49
CA GLU A 25 -1.43 -14.20 0.81
C GLU A 25 -2.67 -14.47 1.67
N LEU A 26 -3.28 -13.43 2.24
CA LEU A 26 -4.53 -13.62 2.98
C LEU A 26 -5.64 -14.07 2.02
N THR A 27 -6.54 -14.93 2.51
CA THR A 27 -7.62 -15.48 1.70
C THR A 27 -8.83 -14.54 1.63
N LEU A 28 -8.56 -13.25 1.44
CA LEU A 28 -9.57 -12.19 1.38
C LEU A 28 -9.51 -11.52 0.01
N ASP A 29 -10.59 -10.86 -0.37
CA ASP A 29 -10.62 -10.05 -1.58
C ASP A 29 -9.93 -8.71 -1.28
N ILE A 30 -8.61 -8.69 -1.41
CA ILE A 30 -7.76 -7.56 -1.01
C ILE A 30 -6.97 -7.06 -2.21
N ASP A 31 -7.00 -5.74 -2.41
CA ASP A 31 -6.06 -5.02 -3.24
C ASP A 31 -5.18 -4.15 -2.35
N VAL A 32 -3.97 -3.87 -2.80
CA VAL A 32 -3.00 -3.05 -2.06
C VAL A 32 -2.69 -1.79 -2.86
N LEU A 33 -2.79 -0.65 -2.20
CA LEU A 33 -2.35 0.63 -2.75
C LEU A 33 -1.13 1.11 -1.97
N VAL A 34 0.00 1.20 -2.65
CA VAL A 34 1.22 1.77 -2.10
C VAL A 34 1.27 3.25 -2.49
N ILE A 35 1.44 4.12 -1.50
CA ILE A 35 1.62 5.56 -1.71
C ILE A 35 3.05 5.87 -1.31
N ASP A 36 3.91 6.09 -2.32
CA ASP A 36 5.33 6.30 -2.09
C ASP A 36 5.71 7.77 -2.29
N ASP A 37 6.42 8.33 -1.33
CA ASP A 37 6.84 9.72 -1.33
C ASP A 37 8.25 9.86 -1.93
N GLN A 38 8.45 9.32 -3.12
CA GLN A 38 9.72 9.36 -3.87
C GLN A 38 10.90 8.85 -3.05
N SER A 39 10.77 7.61 -2.52
CA SER A 39 11.83 7.00 -1.75
C SER A 39 13.11 6.84 -2.58
N PRO A 40 14.26 7.33 -2.09
CA PRO A 40 15.51 7.19 -2.84
C PRO A 40 16.10 5.77 -2.80
N ASP A 41 15.59 4.88 -1.95
CA ASP A 41 16.13 3.53 -1.78
C ASP A 41 15.57 2.50 -2.76
N GLY A 42 14.71 2.90 -3.70
CA GLY A 42 14.12 2.00 -4.68
C GLY A 42 12.77 1.42 -4.29
N THR A 43 12.16 1.88 -3.18
CA THR A 43 10.84 1.40 -2.74
C THR A 43 9.80 1.56 -3.85
N GLY A 44 9.68 2.76 -4.42
CA GLY A 44 8.72 3.02 -5.48
C GLY A 44 8.99 2.22 -6.74
N ARG A 45 10.28 2.05 -7.09
CA ARG A 45 10.66 1.24 -8.24
C ARG A 45 10.21 -0.20 -8.06
N TRP A 46 10.46 -0.76 -6.88
CA TRP A 46 10.02 -2.13 -6.60
C TRP A 46 8.51 -2.28 -6.73
N ALA A 47 7.76 -1.34 -6.17
CA ALA A 47 6.29 -1.38 -6.24
C ALA A 47 5.79 -1.26 -7.68
N ARG A 48 6.43 -0.40 -8.47
CA ARG A 48 6.07 -0.23 -9.89
C ARG A 48 6.30 -1.53 -10.66
N GLU A 49 7.44 -2.17 -10.44
CA GLU A 49 7.74 -3.43 -11.11
C GLU A 49 6.80 -4.56 -10.67
N TYR A 50 6.50 -4.64 -9.39
CA TYR A 50 5.60 -5.65 -8.87
C TYR A 50 4.17 -5.44 -9.43
N ALA A 51 3.73 -4.20 -9.56
CA ALA A 51 2.40 -3.90 -10.08
C ALA A 51 2.20 -4.36 -11.52
N THR A 52 3.28 -4.50 -12.30
CA THR A 52 3.18 -5.06 -13.66
C THR A 52 2.96 -6.57 -13.64
N GLN A 53 3.27 -7.24 -12.55
CA GLN A 53 3.15 -8.70 -12.41
C GLN A 53 1.88 -9.11 -11.67
N ASP A 54 1.37 -8.26 -10.78
CA ASP A 54 0.18 -8.54 -9.98
C ASP A 54 -0.70 -7.29 -9.93
N HIS A 55 -1.82 -7.33 -10.63
CA HIS A 55 -2.72 -6.18 -10.74
C HIS A 55 -3.44 -5.85 -9.44
N ARG A 56 -3.32 -6.68 -8.41
CA ARG A 56 -3.85 -6.36 -7.07
C ARG A 56 -3.02 -5.29 -6.37
N LEU A 57 -1.80 -5.00 -6.86
CA LEU A 57 -0.98 -3.93 -6.33
C LEU A 57 -1.07 -2.71 -7.25
N GLN A 58 -1.40 -1.56 -6.65
CA GLN A 58 -1.40 -0.28 -7.33
C GLN A 58 -0.40 0.66 -6.65
N LEU A 59 0.15 1.59 -7.39
CA LEU A 59 1.14 2.53 -6.88
C LEU A 59 0.73 3.95 -7.20
N ILE A 60 0.78 4.83 -6.19
CA ILE A 60 0.74 6.28 -6.37
C ILE A 60 2.06 6.84 -5.86
N GLU A 61 2.79 7.52 -6.74
CA GLU A 61 4.02 8.21 -6.36
C GLU A 61 3.70 9.69 -6.15
N ARG A 62 4.18 10.27 -5.04
CA ARG A 62 3.97 11.67 -4.74
C ARG A 62 5.31 12.41 -4.72
N PRO A 63 5.34 13.70 -5.08
CA PRO A 63 6.58 14.48 -5.05
C PRO A 63 6.98 14.79 -3.60
N GLY A 64 8.11 14.21 -3.16
CA GLY A 64 8.64 14.47 -1.84
C GLY A 64 7.84 13.82 -0.71
N LYS A 65 8.31 14.05 0.53
CA LYS A 65 7.70 13.45 1.73
C LYS A 65 6.60 14.34 2.25
N LEU A 66 5.35 13.98 1.96
CA LEU A 66 4.18 14.78 2.32
C LEU A 66 3.54 14.38 3.66
N GLY A 67 3.98 13.25 4.25
CA GLY A 67 3.50 12.81 5.55
C GLY A 67 2.35 11.81 5.49
N LEU A 68 2.16 11.08 6.60
CA LEU A 68 1.20 9.98 6.69
C LEU A 68 -0.24 10.46 6.62
N GLY A 69 -0.57 11.62 7.21
CA GLY A 69 -1.93 12.13 7.18
C GLY A 69 -2.44 12.39 5.77
N THR A 70 -1.60 12.97 4.91
CA THR A 70 -1.99 13.22 3.51
C THR A 70 -2.05 11.92 2.72
N ALA A 71 -1.22 10.93 3.05
CA ALA A 71 -1.29 9.61 2.43
C ALA A 71 -2.62 8.93 2.73
N SER A 72 -3.10 9.00 3.97
CA SER A 72 -4.40 8.44 4.34
C SER A 72 -5.54 9.09 3.56
N ILE A 73 -5.51 10.41 3.40
CA ILE A 73 -6.54 11.12 2.62
C ILE A 73 -6.50 10.67 1.16
N THR A 74 -5.30 10.56 0.57
CA THR A 74 -5.15 10.08 -0.80
C THR A 74 -5.72 8.68 -0.96
N GLY A 75 -5.44 7.79 -0.01
CA GLY A 75 -5.94 6.43 -0.02
C GLY A 75 -7.45 6.35 0.10
N LEU A 76 -8.05 7.18 0.98
CA LEU A 76 -9.50 7.24 1.12
C LEU A 76 -10.18 7.70 -0.17
N LYS A 77 -9.64 8.72 -0.82
CA LYS A 77 -10.18 9.20 -2.09
C LYS A 77 -10.11 8.13 -3.17
N TYR A 78 -9.00 7.41 -3.23
CA TYR A 78 -8.84 6.30 -4.15
C TYR A 78 -9.90 5.22 -3.90
N ALA A 79 -10.09 4.85 -2.63
CA ALA A 79 -11.05 3.82 -2.25
C ALA A 79 -12.48 4.19 -2.63
N VAL A 80 -12.87 5.44 -2.41
CA VAL A 80 -14.20 5.93 -2.79
C VAL A 80 -14.38 5.91 -4.30
N THR A 81 -13.39 6.39 -5.04
CA THR A 81 -13.44 6.45 -6.51
C THR A 81 -13.57 5.04 -7.11
N HIS A 82 -12.89 4.05 -6.54
CA HIS A 82 -12.88 2.68 -7.04
C HIS A 82 -13.85 1.75 -6.32
N ARG A 83 -14.71 2.30 -5.46
CA ARG A 83 -15.84 1.59 -4.83
C ARG A 83 -15.41 0.40 -3.96
N TYR A 84 -14.39 0.60 -3.13
CA TYR A 84 -14.02 -0.38 -2.13
C TYR A 84 -15.00 -0.33 -0.95
N ASP A 85 -15.29 -1.49 -0.36
CA ASP A 85 -16.19 -1.60 0.78
C ASP A 85 -15.50 -1.26 2.09
N CYS A 86 -14.19 -1.51 2.18
CA CYS A 86 -13.42 -1.33 3.38
C CYS A 86 -12.03 -0.82 3.04
N VAL A 87 -11.47 0.04 3.89
CA VAL A 87 -10.12 0.57 3.75
C VAL A 87 -9.35 0.32 5.03
N VAL A 88 -8.16 -0.26 4.91
CA VAL A 88 -7.24 -0.47 6.03
C VAL A 88 -5.95 0.28 5.72
N THR A 89 -5.49 1.11 6.66
CA THR A 89 -4.20 1.79 6.51
C THR A 89 -3.15 1.08 7.36
N MET A 90 -1.95 0.91 6.81
CA MET A 90 -0.85 0.25 7.48
C MET A 90 0.46 0.99 7.24
N ASP A 91 1.37 0.91 8.22
CA ASP A 91 2.74 1.35 8.04
C ASP A 91 3.58 0.21 7.47
N ALA A 92 4.54 0.54 6.62
CA ALA A 92 5.37 -0.46 5.94
C ALA A 92 6.45 -1.07 6.83
N ASP A 93 6.53 -0.67 8.09
CA ASP A 93 7.53 -1.14 9.05
C ASP A 93 7.07 -2.33 9.89
N PHE A 94 5.97 -2.97 9.52
CA PHE A 94 5.36 -4.09 10.27
C PHE A 94 4.85 -3.70 11.65
N SER A 95 4.56 -2.41 11.89
CA SER A 95 3.91 -2.00 13.15
C SER A 95 2.49 -2.58 13.27
N HIS A 96 1.89 -3.00 12.17
CA HIS A 96 0.62 -3.72 12.14
C HIS A 96 0.83 -5.11 11.56
N ASP A 97 0.30 -6.13 12.23
CA ASP A 97 0.39 -7.51 11.74
C ASP A 97 -0.72 -7.77 10.71
N PRO A 98 -0.38 -8.17 9.48
CA PRO A 98 -1.40 -8.41 8.44
C PRO A 98 -2.46 -9.43 8.82
N LYS A 99 -2.15 -10.38 9.71
CA LYS A 99 -3.13 -11.40 10.12
C LYS A 99 -4.32 -10.80 10.88
N TYR A 100 -4.22 -9.57 11.38
CA TYR A 100 -5.31 -8.89 12.06
C TYR A 100 -6.22 -8.12 11.10
N ILE A 101 -5.97 -8.17 9.81
CA ILE A 101 -6.91 -7.63 8.81
C ILE A 101 -8.08 -8.61 8.72
N PRO A 102 -9.29 -8.16 9.06
CA PRO A 102 -10.46 -9.05 9.08
C PRO A 102 -10.92 -9.47 7.69
#